data_76a23b61e47f76d103c1f2f3c651adca
#
_entry.id   76a23b61e47f76d103c1f2f3c651adca
#
_cell.length_a   1.000
_cell.length_b   1.000
_cell.length_c   1.000
_cell.angle_alpha   90.00
_cell.angle_beta   90.00
_cell.angle_gamma   90.00
#
_symmetry.space_group_name_H-M   'P 1'
#
loop_
_entity.id
_entity.type
_entity.pdbx_description
1 polymer ?
#
loop_
_entity_poly.entity_id
_entity_poly.type
_entity_poly.pdbx_seq_one_letter_code
_entity_poly.pdbx_strand_id
1 'polypeptide(L)'
;MITNIGKEIVNTIIKDDPVRPHLDSDFRTSSHREVYALYEDKYAEQHFPDNDIKAVICVAYTNEVPKDEHELDLYSQQACQDGQRGNIAVFYTVWSYSKGAGREIVNTVAKQLHDDKRATRFVTLSPLTEMAEKFHLRNGAELLEKHNSCQNFEYTL
;
A
#
# COMPACT_ATOMS: atom_id res chain seq x y z
N MET A 1 6.99 12.83 -6.28
CA MET A 1 7.70 12.73 -4.99
C MET A 1 6.87 11.95 -4.00
N ILE A 2 7.46 10.98 -3.34
CA ILE A 2 6.78 10.09 -2.39
C ILE A 2 7.03 10.59 -0.97
N THR A 3 5.99 10.63 -0.16
CA THR A 3 6.06 11.07 1.23
C THR A 3 5.24 10.12 2.11
N ASN A 4 5.84 9.68 3.22
CA ASN A 4 5.11 8.96 4.26
C ASN A 4 4.22 9.97 4.98
N ILE A 5 2.91 9.76 4.98
CA ILE A 5 1.96 10.69 5.57
C ILE A 5 1.39 10.17 6.88
N GLY A 6 1.17 11.09 7.82
CA GLY A 6 0.67 10.76 9.14
C GLY A 6 -0.84 10.67 9.22
N LYS A 7 -1.31 10.30 10.42
CA LYS A 7 -2.71 10.04 10.72
C LYS A 7 -3.64 11.21 10.35
N GLU A 8 -3.23 12.43 10.59
CA GLU A 8 -4.08 13.60 10.32
C GLU A 8 -4.41 13.72 8.84
N ILE A 9 -3.39 13.61 7.97
CA ILE A 9 -3.60 13.67 6.52
C ILE A 9 -4.41 12.47 6.06
N VAL A 10 -4.05 11.27 6.53
CA VAL A 10 -4.76 10.03 6.17
C VAL A 10 -6.24 10.16 6.48
N ASN A 11 -6.58 10.70 7.65
CA ASN A 11 -7.98 10.84 8.06
C ASN A 11 -8.81 11.70 7.11
N THR A 12 -8.19 12.63 6.39
CA THR A 12 -8.90 13.48 5.44
C THR A 12 -9.17 12.82 4.09
N ILE A 13 -8.45 11.76 3.75
CA ILE A 13 -8.48 11.14 2.42
C ILE A 13 -8.99 9.70 2.38
N ILE A 14 -9.19 9.04 3.52
CA ILE A 14 -9.68 7.64 3.52
C ILE A 14 -11.06 7.48 2.90
N LYS A 15 -11.88 8.51 2.90
CA LYS A 15 -13.19 8.51 2.23
C LYS A 15 -13.09 8.25 0.73
N ASP A 16 -11.93 8.51 0.13
CA ASP A 16 -11.69 8.34 -1.30
C ASP A 16 -11.16 6.94 -1.66
N ASP A 17 -10.90 6.10 -0.66
CA ASP A 17 -10.47 4.72 -0.90
C ASP A 17 -11.62 3.91 -1.50
N PRO A 18 -11.51 3.47 -2.77
CA PRO A 18 -12.60 2.77 -3.44
C PRO A 18 -12.77 1.33 -3.00
N VAL A 19 -11.81 0.79 -2.25
CA VAL A 19 -11.78 -0.65 -1.92
C VAL A 19 -12.06 -0.90 -0.43
N ARG A 20 -11.39 -0.17 0.45
CA ARG A 20 -11.47 -0.41 1.90
C ARG A 20 -11.71 0.87 2.70
N PRO A 21 -12.78 1.64 2.36
CA PRO A 21 -13.04 2.90 3.07
C PRO A 21 -13.41 2.67 4.55
N HIS A 22 -13.74 1.45 4.93
CA HIS A 22 -14.06 1.06 6.31
C HIS A 22 -12.83 0.96 7.23
N LEU A 23 -11.61 0.87 6.67
CA LEU A 23 -10.39 0.87 7.48
C LEU A 23 -10.03 2.31 7.86
N ASP A 24 -10.00 2.58 9.17
CA ASP A 24 -9.76 3.93 9.66
C ASP A 24 -8.28 4.35 9.65
N SER A 25 -8.02 5.58 10.03
CA SER A 25 -6.66 6.12 10.05
C SER A 25 -5.78 5.46 11.10
N ASP A 26 -6.35 5.01 12.22
CA ASP A 26 -5.60 4.31 13.26
C ASP A 26 -5.07 2.97 12.72
N PHE A 27 -5.92 2.22 12.01
CA PHE A 27 -5.47 0.98 11.39
C PHE A 27 -4.30 1.22 10.43
N ARG A 28 -4.44 2.23 9.57
CA ARG A 28 -3.50 2.47 8.46
C ARG A 28 -2.15 3.01 8.89
N THR A 29 -2.07 3.64 10.06
CA THR A 29 -0.86 4.28 10.56
C THR A 29 -0.30 3.67 11.84
N SER A 30 -0.85 2.54 12.28
CA SER A 30 -0.36 1.83 13.45
C SER A 30 0.97 1.11 13.15
N SER A 31 1.57 0.49 14.17
CA SER A 31 2.86 -0.18 14.07
C SER A 31 2.89 -1.19 12.90
N HIS A 32 3.96 -1.18 12.13
CA HIS A 32 4.17 -2.02 10.93
C HIS A 32 3.17 -1.71 9.81
N ARG A 33 2.62 -0.52 9.79
CA ARG A 33 1.75 -0.03 8.70
C ARG A 33 2.10 1.40 8.40
N GLU A 34 2.13 1.73 7.12
CA GLU A 34 2.48 3.06 6.64
C GLU A 34 1.61 3.45 5.46
N VAL A 35 1.42 4.74 5.29
CA VAL A 35 0.71 5.30 4.14
C VAL A 35 1.65 6.24 3.41
N TYR A 36 1.78 6.06 2.12
CA TYR A 36 2.57 6.94 1.26
C TYR A 36 1.66 7.69 0.31
N ALA A 37 1.98 8.95 0.08
CA ALA A 37 1.31 9.79 -0.90
C ALA A 37 2.30 10.23 -1.97
N LEU A 38 1.82 10.29 -3.20
CA LEU A 38 2.57 10.83 -4.34
C LEU A 38 2.14 12.26 -4.58
N TYR A 39 3.11 13.18 -4.55
CA TYR A 39 2.90 14.61 -4.81
C TYR A 39 3.63 15.02 -6.09
N GLU A 40 3.28 16.19 -6.61
CA GLU A 40 4.03 16.82 -7.69
C GLU A 40 5.44 17.19 -7.22
N ASP A 41 6.43 17.10 -8.11
CA ASP A 41 7.82 17.43 -7.78
C ASP A 41 8.02 18.88 -7.33
N LYS A 42 7.13 19.78 -7.76
CA LYS A 42 7.18 21.20 -7.38
C LYS A 42 7.07 21.44 -5.87
N TYR A 43 6.63 20.43 -5.09
CA TYR A 43 6.50 20.52 -3.64
C TYR A 43 7.69 19.92 -2.89
N ALA A 44 8.75 19.54 -3.57
CA ALA A 44 9.88 18.80 -2.98
C ALA A 44 10.52 19.51 -1.77
N GLU A 45 10.47 20.82 -1.71
CA GLU A 45 11.11 21.63 -0.65
C GLU A 45 10.11 22.45 0.17
N GLN A 46 8.82 22.17 0.05
CA GLN A 46 7.79 23.00 0.64
C GLN A 46 6.77 22.19 1.42
N HIS A 47 5.90 22.90 2.13
CA HIS A 47 4.75 22.29 2.78
C HIS A 47 3.81 21.68 1.73
N PHE A 48 3.34 20.46 1.96
CA PHE A 48 2.50 19.73 1.03
C PHE A 48 1.03 20.00 1.31
N PRO A 49 0.29 20.66 0.39
CA PRO A 49 -1.16 20.80 0.55
C PRO A 49 -1.84 19.46 0.28
N ASP A 50 -2.79 19.08 1.15
CA ASP A 50 -3.49 17.81 1.09
C ASP A 50 -4.22 17.58 -0.23
N ASN A 51 -4.70 18.66 -0.87
CA ASN A 51 -5.47 18.58 -2.11
C ASN A 51 -4.62 18.38 -3.36
N ASP A 52 -3.28 18.32 -3.23
CA ASP A 52 -2.38 18.09 -4.37
C ASP A 52 -1.78 16.69 -4.40
N ILE A 53 -2.37 15.78 -3.64
CA ILE A 53 -2.01 14.37 -3.69
C ILE A 53 -2.46 13.77 -5.02
N LYS A 54 -1.56 13.08 -5.71
CA LYS A 54 -1.83 12.41 -6.98
C LYS A 54 -2.27 10.95 -6.80
N ALA A 55 -1.74 10.27 -5.79
CA ALA A 55 -2.07 8.88 -5.49
C ALA A 55 -1.70 8.56 -4.05
N VAL A 56 -2.32 7.50 -3.53
CA VAL A 56 -2.08 7.02 -2.17
C VAL A 56 -1.91 5.50 -2.21
N ILE A 57 -0.98 4.98 -1.42
CA ILE A 57 -0.80 3.55 -1.22
C ILE A 57 -0.67 3.26 0.27
N CYS A 58 -1.38 2.23 0.73
CA CYS A 58 -1.29 1.76 2.10
C CYS A 58 -0.51 0.44 2.14
N VAL A 59 0.47 0.37 3.04
CA VAL A 59 1.40 -0.75 3.15
C VAL A 59 1.38 -1.30 4.56
N ALA A 60 1.30 -2.62 4.67
CA ALA A 60 1.52 -3.33 5.93
C ALA A 60 2.71 -4.26 5.77
N TYR A 61 3.50 -4.40 6.84
CA TYR A 61 4.68 -5.26 6.82
C TYR A 61 4.40 -6.53 7.62
N THR A 62 4.59 -7.68 6.99
CA THR A 62 4.26 -8.98 7.56
C THR A 62 5.40 -9.97 7.37
N ASN A 63 5.33 -11.11 8.08
CA ASN A 63 6.25 -12.23 7.87
C ASN A 63 5.64 -13.31 6.97
N GLU A 64 4.32 -13.26 6.74
CA GLU A 64 3.59 -14.20 5.91
C GLU A 64 2.63 -13.44 5.00
N VAL A 65 2.29 -14.01 3.85
CA VAL A 65 1.35 -13.40 2.90
C VAL A 65 -0.08 -13.56 3.43
N PRO A 66 -0.80 -12.46 3.71
CA PRO A 66 -2.17 -12.55 4.20
C PRO A 66 -3.13 -12.91 3.08
N LYS A 67 -4.18 -13.69 3.40
CA LYS A 67 -5.22 -14.11 2.46
C LYS A 67 -6.44 -13.21 2.49
N ASP A 68 -6.63 -12.45 3.56
CA ASP A 68 -7.77 -11.56 3.76
C ASP A 68 -7.40 -10.44 4.75
N GLU A 69 -8.35 -9.54 5.04
CA GLU A 69 -8.11 -8.41 5.96
C GLU A 69 -7.86 -8.86 7.39
N HIS A 70 -8.48 -9.95 7.82
CA HIS A 70 -8.25 -10.49 9.17
C HIS A 70 -6.78 -10.91 9.32
N GLU A 71 -6.26 -11.64 8.33
CA GLU A 71 -4.85 -12.06 8.35
C GLU A 71 -3.90 -10.89 8.15
N LEU A 72 -4.29 -9.88 7.37
CA LEU A 72 -3.50 -8.66 7.24
C LEU A 72 -3.27 -7.99 8.60
N ASP A 73 -4.35 -7.84 9.36
CA ASP A 73 -4.30 -7.26 10.69
C ASP A 73 -3.47 -8.14 11.65
N LEU A 74 -3.78 -9.43 11.70
CA LEU A 74 -3.11 -10.40 12.57
C LEU A 74 -1.60 -10.46 12.27
N TYR A 75 -1.23 -10.63 11.02
CA TYR A 75 0.17 -10.84 10.63
C TYR A 75 1.03 -9.58 10.80
N SER A 76 0.48 -8.40 10.57
CA SER A 76 1.23 -7.18 10.82
C SER A 76 1.43 -6.91 12.31
N GLN A 77 0.43 -7.23 13.16
CA GLN A 77 0.58 -7.16 14.60
C GLN A 77 1.62 -8.17 15.10
N GLN A 78 1.58 -9.41 14.61
CA GLN A 78 2.54 -10.44 15.00
C GLN A 78 3.98 -10.06 14.63
N ALA A 79 4.18 -9.54 13.43
CA ALA A 79 5.51 -9.09 13.00
C ALA A 79 6.07 -8.02 13.93
N CYS A 80 5.21 -7.11 14.39
CA CYS A 80 5.60 -6.06 15.33
C CYS A 80 5.95 -6.63 16.70
N GLN A 81 5.10 -7.53 17.24
CA GLN A 81 5.27 -8.10 18.57
C GLN A 81 6.50 -8.99 18.67
N ASP A 82 6.81 -9.74 17.62
CA ASP A 82 7.95 -10.65 17.60
C ASP A 82 9.30 -9.93 17.46
N GLY A 83 9.30 -8.62 17.37
CA GLY A 83 10.51 -7.83 17.16
C GLY A 83 11.10 -8.00 15.78
N GLN A 84 10.42 -8.66 14.88
CA GLN A 84 10.81 -8.81 13.49
C GLN A 84 10.34 -7.61 12.69
N ARG A 85 11.01 -7.34 11.58
CA ARG A 85 10.67 -6.16 10.77
C ARG A 85 9.52 -6.39 9.81
N GLY A 86 9.13 -7.65 9.56
CA GLY A 86 8.20 -7.99 8.51
C GLY A 86 8.82 -7.74 7.14
N ASN A 87 9.36 -8.79 6.52
CA ASN A 87 10.09 -8.66 5.25
C ASN A 87 9.19 -8.62 4.02
N ILE A 88 7.89 -8.77 4.20
CA ILE A 88 6.92 -8.71 3.12
C ILE A 88 6.18 -7.39 3.23
N ALA A 89 6.29 -6.55 2.20
CA ALA A 89 5.48 -5.35 2.07
C ALA A 89 4.17 -5.74 1.38
N VAL A 90 3.05 -5.56 2.08
CA VAL A 90 1.72 -5.88 1.56
C VAL A 90 1.02 -4.58 1.18
N PHE A 91 0.82 -4.39 -0.13
CA PHE A 91 0.06 -3.25 -0.66
C PHE A 91 -1.41 -3.64 -0.60
N TYR A 92 -2.14 -3.13 0.40
CA TYR A 92 -3.52 -3.57 0.60
C TYR A 92 -4.56 -2.61 0.03
N THR A 93 -4.18 -1.37 -0.28
CA THR A 93 -5.04 -0.48 -1.05
C THR A 93 -4.20 0.56 -1.78
N VAL A 94 -4.65 0.90 -2.99
CA VAL A 94 -4.05 1.94 -3.84
C VAL A 94 -5.20 2.69 -4.49
N TRP A 95 -5.14 4.01 -4.47
CA TRP A 95 -6.06 4.82 -5.28
C TRP A 95 -5.36 6.05 -5.81
N SER A 96 -5.92 6.62 -6.87
CA SER A 96 -5.31 7.77 -7.54
C SER A 96 -6.32 8.85 -7.83
N TYR A 97 -5.81 10.07 -7.87
CA TYR A 97 -6.56 11.28 -8.22
C TYR A 97 -6.21 11.77 -9.62
N SER A 98 -5.20 11.18 -10.26
CA SER A 98 -4.82 11.52 -11.62
C SER A 98 -4.39 10.29 -12.40
N LYS A 99 -4.56 10.35 -13.72
CA LYS A 99 -4.28 9.22 -14.63
C LYS A 99 -2.82 8.80 -14.54
N GLY A 100 -2.58 7.50 -14.38
CA GLY A 100 -1.23 6.94 -14.33
C GLY A 100 -0.55 7.03 -12.96
N ALA A 101 -1.11 7.80 -12.03
CA ALA A 101 -0.49 8.00 -10.71
C ALA A 101 -0.51 6.74 -9.84
N GLY A 102 -1.53 5.89 -9.98
CA GLY A 102 -1.57 4.62 -9.26
C GLY A 102 -0.44 3.69 -9.64
N ARG A 103 -0.13 3.59 -10.93
CA ARG A 103 1.02 2.83 -11.42
C ARG A 103 2.33 3.41 -10.91
N GLU A 104 2.46 4.72 -10.98
CA GLU A 104 3.67 5.43 -10.55
C GLU A 104 3.95 5.18 -9.06
N ILE A 105 2.93 5.31 -8.19
CA ILE A 105 3.14 5.15 -6.75
C ILE A 105 3.51 3.72 -6.39
N VAL A 106 2.86 2.72 -6.99
CA VAL A 106 3.19 1.31 -6.72
C VAL A 106 4.65 1.04 -7.07
N ASN A 107 5.07 1.41 -8.26
CA ASN A 107 6.44 1.15 -8.73
C ASN A 107 7.48 1.93 -7.92
N THR A 108 7.20 3.18 -7.60
CA THR A 108 8.14 4.03 -6.85
C THR A 108 8.29 3.55 -5.40
N VAL A 109 7.18 3.23 -4.73
CA VAL A 109 7.24 2.73 -3.35
C VAL A 109 7.92 1.37 -3.30
N ALA A 110 7.58 0.44 -4.20
CA ALA A 110 8.24 -0.87 -4.22
C ALA A 110 9.75 -0.72 -4.41
N LYS A 111 10.18 0.11 -5.35
CA LYS A 111 11.60 0.35 -5.58
C LYS A 111 12.29 0.97 -4.36
N GLN A 112 11.66 1.98 -3.74
CA GLN A 112 12.25 2.62 -2.57
C GLN A 112 12.40 1.64 -1.40
N LEU A 113 11.36 0.85 -1.12
CA LEU A 113 11.42 -0.13 -0.03
C LEU A 113 12.45 -1.23 -0.30
N HIS A 114 12.61 -1.60 -1.56
CA HIS A 114 13.64 -2.56 -1.96
C HIS A 114 15.05 -1.98 -1.78
N ASP A 115 15.28 -0.77 -2.28
CA ASP A 115 16.61 -0.12 -2.21
C ASP A 115 17.00 0.18 -0.75
N ASP A 116 16.03 0.53 0.09
CA ASP A 116 16.25 0.78 1.53
C ASP A 116 16.34 -0.52 2.34
N LYS A 117 16.20 -1.67 1.70
CA LYS A 117 16.21 -2.98 2.36
C LYS A 117 15.14 -3.12 3.44
N ARG A 118 14.02 -2.40 3.28
CA ARG A 118 12.91 -2.48 4.23
C ARG A 118 12.11 -3.77 4.05
N ALA A 119 11.98 -4.25 2.82
CA ALA A 119 11.29 -5.49 2.49
C ALA A 119 11.99 -6.21 1.34
N THR A 120 11.78 -7.51 1.26
CA THR A 120 12.35 -8.37 0.20
C THR A 120 11.30 -8.91 -0.75
N ARG A 121 10.02 -8.91 -0.33
CA ARG A 121 8.88 -9.30 -1.16
C ARG A 121 7.84 -8.18 -1.19
N PHE A 122 7.19 -8.05 -2.32
CA PHE A 122 6.19 -6.99 -2.58
C PHE A 122 4.95 -7.66 -3.12
N VAL A 123 3.96 -7.86 -2.25
CA VAL A 123 2.72 -8.53 -2.58
C VAL A 123 1.54 -7.60 -2.39
N THR A 124 0.40 -7.93 -2.99
CA THR A 124 -0.83 -7.17 -2.78
C THR A 124 -1.82 -7.98 -1.97
N LEU A 125 -2.77 -7.29 -1.33
CA LEU A 125 -4.00 -7.89 -0.86
C LEU A 125 -5.12 -7.16 -1.59
N SER A 126 -5.59 -7.75 -2.69
CA SER A 126 -6.51 -7.11 -3.63
C SER A 126 -7.91 -7.69 -3.56
N PRO A 127 -8.95 -6.91 -3.87
CA PRO A 127 -10.29 -7.47 -3.98
C PRO A 127 -10.39 -8.40 -5.21
N LEU A 128 -11.36 -9.32 -5.19
CA LEU A 128 -11.62 -10.23 -6.31
C LEU A 128 -12.40 -9.50 -7.42
N THR A 129 -11.81 -8.45 -7.98
CA THR A 129 -12.41 -7.69 -9.06
C THR A 129 -11.54 -7.76 -10.31
N GLU A 130 -12.19 -7.68 -11.47
CA GLU A 130 -11.49 -7.62 -12.75
C GLU A 130 -10.63 -6.37 -12.84
N MET A 131 -11.08 -5.24 -12.29
CA MET A 131 -10.35 -3.99 -12.30
C MET A 131 -9.01 -4.12 -11.55
N ALA A 132 -9.02 -4.71 -10.35
CA ALA A 132 -7.79 -4.92 -9.57
C ALA A 132 -6.83 -5.88 -10.30
N GLU A 133 -7.36 -6.97 -10.84
CA GLU A 133 -6.56 -7.94 -11.60
C GLU A 133 -5.88 -7.28 -12.80
N LYS A 134 -6.64 -6.56 -13.61
CA LYS A 134 -6.09 -5.87 -14.78
C LYS A 134 -5.03 -4.83 -14.40
N PHE A 135 -5.28 -4.08 -13.34
CA PHE A 135 -4.35 -3.05 -12.86
C PHE A 135 -2.99 -3.68 -12.52
N HIS A 136 -2.99 -4.70 -11.67
CA HIS A 136 -1.75 -5.30 -11.20
C HIS A 136 -1.00 -6.05 -12.31
N LEU A 137 -1.73 -6.79 -13.16
CA LEU A 137 -1.10 -7.51 -14.27
C LEU A 137 -0.48 -6.53 -15.29
N ARG A 138 -1.16 -5.45 -15.63
CA ARG A 138 -0.62 -4.42 -16.52
C ARG A 138 0.60 -3.72 -15.91
N ASN A 139 0.63 -3.62 -14.60
CA ASN A 139 1.73 -2.97 -13.88
C ASN A 139 2.94 -3.90 -13.69
N GLY A 140 2.89 -5.12 -14.21
CA GLY A 140 4.01 -6.05 -14.21
C GLY A 140 4.01 -7.08 -13.09
N ALA A 141 2.96 -7.13 -12.27
CA ALA A 141 2.84 -8.15 -11.23
C ALA A 141 2.34 -9.48 -11.81
N GLU A 142 2.58 -10.55 -11.09
CA GLU A 142 2.06 -11.88 -11.41
C GLU A 142 1.04 -12.29 -10.36
N LEU A 143 0.02 -13.05 -10.77
CA LEU A 143 -0.95 -13.62 -9.84
C LEU A 143 -0.24 -14.64 -8.96
N LEU A 144 -0.28 -14.42 -7.64
CA LEU A 144 0.27 -15.35 -6.67
C LEU A 144 -0.76 -16.40 -6.26
N GLU A 145 -1.94 -15.94 -5.80
CA GLU A 145 -3.01 -16.85 -5.37
C GLU A 145 -4.35 -16.11 -5.29
N LYS A 146 -5.45 -16.84 -5.60
CA LYS A 146 -6.82 -16.36 -5.36
C LYS A 146 -7.41 -17.08 -4.16
N HIS A 147 -8.12 -16.32 -3.31
CA HIS A 147 -8.78 -16.83 -2.10
C HIS A 147 -10.29 -16.59 -2.17
N ASN A 148 -10.99 -16.84 -1.06
CA ASN A 148 -12.46 -16.68 -1.03
C ASN A 148 -12.93 -15.22 -1.19
N SER A 149 -12.21 -14.26 -0.62
CA SER A 149 -12.62 -12.84 -0.63
C SER A 149 -11.59 -11.90 -1.22
N CYS A 150 -10.35 -12.36 -1.41
CA CYS A 150 -9.24 -11.55 -1.88
C CYS A 150 -8.35 -12.35 -2.82
N GLN A 151 -7.41 -11.65 -3.46
CA GLN A 151 -6.36 -12.26 -4.26
C GLN A 151 -5.04 -11.54 -4.02
N ASN A 152 -3.94 -12.24 -4.19
CA ASN A 152 -2.60 -11.68 -4.05
C ASN A 152 -1.91 -11.64 -5.40
N PHE A 153 -1.27 -10.53 -5.69
CA PHE A 153 -0.32 -10.38 -6.80
C PHE A 153 1.06 -10.12 -6.23
N GLU A 154 2.09 -10.51 -6.95
CA GLU A 154 3.47 -10.27 -6.50
C GLU A 154 4.25 -9.51 -7.57
N TYR A 155 4.94 -8.45 -7.11
CA TYR A 155 5.87 -7.67 -7.93
C TYR A 155 7.28 -8.18 -7.70
N THR A 156 8.02 -8.42 -8.79
CA THR A 156 9.43 -8.81 -8.74
C THR A 156 10.29 -7.65 -9.21
N LEU A 157 11.28 -7.29 -8.40
CA LEU A 157 12.17 -6.15 -8.69
C LEU A 157 13.57 -6.61 -9.03
#